data_c5e4f19a126cd592b8e4b24c499741c8
#
_entry.id   c5e4f19a126cd592b8e4b24c499741c8
#
_cell.length_a   1.000
_cell.length_b   1.000
_cell.length_c   1.000
_cell.angle_alpha   90.00
_cell.angle_beta   90.00
_cell.angle_gamma   90.00
#
_symmetry.space_group_name_H-M   'P 1'
#
loop_
_entity.id
_entity.type
_entity.pdbx_description
1 polymer ?
#
loop_
_entity_poly.entity_id
_entity_poly.type
_entity_poly.pdbx_seq_one_letter_code
_entity_poly.pdbx_strand_id
1 'polypeptide(L)'
;MRTFHQILVNTLLANITTSMVWFGLTFWAYLETRSVLVTSVLGGGYMLLIAVLSVPFGTLIDRVRKKTAMVVATAATTGAFAIAAVMFLLIPADRLLDLGGPAFWGFVLVLLVGTVVESIRSLALATCVTILVPAPNRAKANGLVGMVQGVAFALNSVVAGLAIAHLGMGWLLVSGVAL
;
A
#
# COMPACT_ATOMS: atom_id res chain seq x y z
N MET A 1 -12.62 -23.64 2.12
CA MET A 1 -13.44 -22.52 1.61
C MET A 1 -13.59 -21.39 2.63
N ARG A 2 -14.03 -21.64 3.87
CA ARG A 2 -14.24 -20.62 4.91
C ARG A 2 -12.96 -19.80 5.21
N THR A 3 -11.83 -20.48 5.41
CA THR A 3 -10.53 -19.84 5.63
C THR A 3 -10.08 -18.94 4.47
N PHE A 4 -10.30 -19.40 3.23
CA PHE A 4 -9.99 -18.60 2.03
C PHE A 4 -10.79 -17.29 2.00
N HIS A 5 -12.10 -17.34 2.28
CA HIS A 5 -12.93 -16.12 2.32
C HIS A 5 -12.49 -15.15 3.43
N GLN A 6 -12.11 -15.67 4.61
CA GLN A 6 -11.59 -14.82 5.69
C GLN A 6 -10.29 -14.10 5.30
N ILE A 7 -9.37 -14.82 4.65
CA ILE A 7 -8.12 -14.23 4.14
C ILE A 7 -8.43 -13.19 3.06
N LEU A 8 -9.39 -13.48 2.17
CA LEU A 8 -9.79 -12.57 1.10
C LEU A 8 -10.36 -11.26 1.66
N VAL A 9 -11.28 -11.32 2.64
CA VAL A 9 -11.85 -10.13 3.29
C VAL A 9 -10.77 -9.32 4.01
N ASN A 10 -9.90 -9.98 4.75
CA ASN A 10 -8.80 -9.32 5.45
C ASN A 10 -7.82 -8.65 4.44
N THR A 11 -7.56 -9.29 3.31
CA THR A 11 -6.73 -8.71 2.24
C THR A 11 -7.43 -7.54 1.56
N LEU A 12 -8.75 -7.61 1.37
CA LEU A 12 -9.52 -6.49 0.86
C LEU A 12 -9.36 -5.24 1.73
N LEU A 13 -9.53 -5.38 3.05
CA LEU A 13 -9.38 -4.27 3.99
C LEU A 13 -7.97 -3.66 3.93
N ALA A 14 -6.94 -4.50 3.95
CA ALA A 14 -5.57 -4.00 3.85
C ALA A 14 -5.26 -3.34 2.49
N ASN A 15 -5.78 -3.89 1.37
CA ASN A 15 -5.62 -3.27 0.07
C ASN A 15 -6.34 -1.91 -0.01
N ILE A 16 -7.53 -1.80 0.61
CA ILE A 16 -8.24 -0.51 0.71
C ILE A 16 -7.35 0.50 1.42
N THR A 17 -6.83 0.16 2.59
CA THR A 17 -5.97 1.04 3.38
C THR A 17 -4.72 1.47 2.60
N THR A 18 -3.98 0.51 2.07
CA THR A 18 -2.70 0.79 1.39
C THR A 18 -2.89 1.58 0.10
N SER A 19 -3.87 1.21 -0.73
CA SER A 19 -4.13 1.94 -1.97
C SER A 19 -4.69 3.34 -1.70
N MET A 20 -5.48 3.53 -0.63
CA MET A 20 -5.95 4.84 -0.22
C MET A 20 -4.80 5.75 0.18
N VAL A 21 -3.84 5.27 0.96
CA VAL A 21 -2.62 6.03 1.33
C VAL A 21 -1.76 6.32 0.10
N TRP A 22 -1.62 5.35 -0.80
CA TRP A 22 -0.86 5.53 -2.04
C TRP A 22 -1.44 6.61 -2.96
N PHE A 23 -2.74 6.54 -3.25
CA PHE A 23 -3.42 7.56 -4.04
C PHE A 23 -3.38 8.92 -3.35
N GLY A 24 -3.60 8.93 -2.03
CA GLY A 24 -3.52 10.13 -1.24
C GLY A 24 -2.15 10.79 -1.29
N LEU A 25 -1.08 10.03 -1.15
CA LEU A 25 0.29 10.54 -1.31
C LEU A 25 0.50 11.17 -2.70
N THR A 26 0.04 10.48 -3.75
CA THR A 26 0.21 10.96 -5.13
C THR A 26 -0.57 12.26 -5.37
N PHE A 27 -1.83 12.33 -4.91
CA PHE A 27 -2.65 13.53 -5.03
C PHE A 27 -2.12 14.68 -4.17
N TRP A 28 -1.78 14.41 -2.91
CA TRP A 28 -1.21 15.41 -2.01
C TRP A 28 0.10 15.98 -2.57
N ALA A 29 1.02 15.11 -3.00
CA ALA A 29 2.27 15.56 -3.57
C ALA A 29 2.06 16.47 -4.79
N TYR A 30 1.10 16.16 -5.67
CA TYR A 30 0.77 17.02 -6.81
C TYR A 30 0.13 18.34 -6.38
N LEU A 31 -0.84 18.31 -5.46
CA LEU A 31 -1.56 19.51 -5.03
C LEU A 31 -0.64 20.52 -4.35
N GLU A 32 0.27 20.04 -3.51
CA GLU A 32 1.20 20.88 -2.75
C GLU A 32 2.39 21.35 -3.60
N THR A 33 2.96 20.47 -4.41
CA THR A 33 4.17 20.82 -5.17
C THR A 33 3.88 21.39 -6.56
N ARG A 34 2.69 21.15 -7.11
CA ARG A 34 2.30 21.47 -8.49
C ARG A 34 3.27 20.90 -9.54
N SER A 35 4.02 19.88 -9.17
CA SER A 35 5.05 19.29 -10.00
C SER A 35 4.62 17.92 -10.53
N VAL A 36 4.42 17.84 -11.85
CA VAL A 36 4.19 16.56 -12.54
C VAL A 36 5.41 15.65 -12.41
N LEU A 37 6.62 16.24 -12.36
CA LEU A 37 7.86 15.48 -12.22
C LEU A 37 7.88 14.70 -10.89
N VAL A 38 7.48 15.32 -9.78
CA VAL A 38 7.40 14.66 -8.48
C VAL A 38 6.44 13.48 -8.52
N THR A 39 5.24 13.65 -9.07
CA THR A 39 4.27 12.57 -9.19
C THR A 39 4.74 11.45 -10.11
N SER A 40 5.46 11.78 -11.17
CA SER A 40 6.06 10.79 -12.07
C SER A 40 7.18 9.98 -11.39
N VAL A 41 8.02 10.65 -10.58
CA VAL A 41 9.06 9.97 -9.78
C VAL A 41 8.42 9.05 -8.73
N LEU A 42 7.34 9.49 -8.08
CA LEU A 42 6.59 8.66 -7.15
C LEU A 42 6.02 7.41 -7.84
N GLY A 43 5.27 7.60 -8.93
CA GLY A 43 4.65 6.50 -9.66
C GLY A 43 5.66 5.55 -10.29
N GLY A 44 6.66 6.10 -10.98
CA GLY A 44 7.74 5.32 -11.60
C GLY A 44 8.63 4.62 -10.57
N GLY A 45 8.98 5.30 -9.48
CA GLY A 45 9.75 4.74 -8.38
C GLY A 45 9.02 3.57 -7.71
N TYR A 46 7.74 3.71 -7.45
CA TYR A 46 6.91 2.63 -6.91
C TYR A 46 6.89 1.40 -7.83
N MET A 47 6.63 1.60 -9.13
CA MET A 47 6.61 0.50 -10.10
C MET A 47 7.98 -0.17 -10.23
N LEU A 48 9.06 0.61 -10.25
CA LEU A 48 10.42 0.09 -10.31
C LEU A 48 10.75 -0.74 -9.06
N LEU A 49 10.43 -0.23 -7.87
CA LEU A 49 10.67 -0.94 -6.61
C LEU A 49 9.89 -2.26 -6.55
N ILE A 50 8.63 -2.28 -6.95
CA ILE A 50 7.85 -3.52 -7.03
C ILE A 50 8.48 -4.49 -8.02
N ALA A 51 8.87 -4.04 -9.21
CA ALA A 51 9.48 -4.90 -10.22
C ALA A 51 10.79 -5.53 -9.71
N VAL A 52 11.67 -4.73 -9.13
CA VAL A 52 12.95 -5.19 -8.59
C VAL A 52 12.79 -6.10 -7.37
N LEU A 53 11.86 -5.77 -6.47
CA LEU A 53 11.65 -6.48 -5.22
C LEU A 53 10.71 -7.69 -5.34
N SER A 54 10.01 -7.86 -6.45
CA SER A 54 9.11 -8.99 -6.67
C SER A 54 9.80 -10.34 -6.53
N VAL A 55 11.00 -10.49 -7.07
CA VAL A 55 11.79 -11.73 -6.99
C VAL A 55 12.29 -12.00 -5.57
N PRO A 56 12.99 -11.09 -4.86
CA PRO A 56 13.39 -11.33 -3.48
C PRO A 56 12.18 -11.52 -2.54
N PHE A 57 11.07 -10.83 -2.74
CA PHE A 57 9.86 -11.04 -1.95
C PHE A 57 9.22 -12.42 -2.21
N GLY A 58 9.20 -12.86 -3.46
CA GLY A 58 8.76 -14.22 -3.80
C GLY A 58 9.60 -15.27 -3.07
N THR A 59 10.92 -15.17 -3.15
CA THR A 59 11.83 -16.11 -2.46
C THR A 59 11.70 -16.06 -0.94
N LEU A 60 11.47 -14.88 -0.36
CA LEU A 60 11.21 -14.72 1.07
C LEU A 60 9.93 -15.46 1.48
N ILE A 61 8.85 -15.25 0.73
CA ILE A 61 7.54 -15.87 0.99
C ILE A 61 7.64 -17.39 0.91
N ASP A 62 8.43 -17.92 -0.01
CA ASP A 62 8.61 -19.37 -0.16
C ASP A 62 9.32 -20.00 1.05
N ARG A 63 10.20 -19.27 1.70
CA ARG A 63 11.00 -19.75 2.84
C ARG A 63 10.29 -19.62 4.19
N VAL A 64 9.27 -18.79 4.31
CA VAL A 64 8.58 -18.54 5.58
C VAL A 64 7.13 -19.02 5.55
N ARG A 65 6.53 -19.16 6.74
CA ARG A 65 5.08 -19.44 6.84
C ARG A 65 4.31 -18.28 6.25
N LYS A 66 3.39 -18.54 5.33
CA LYS A 66 2.59 -17.52 4.63
C LYS A 66 1.87 -16.58 5.61
N LYS A 67 1.32 -17.13 6.71
CA LYS A 67 0.72 -16.32 7.78
C LYS A 67 1.72 -15.35 8.41
N THR A 68 2.94 -15.81 8.70
CA THR A 68 3.99 -14.97 9.29
C THR A 68 4.38 -13.85 8.32
N ALA A 69 4.58 -14.18 7.03
CA ALA A 69 4.88 -13.19 6.01
C ALA A 69 3.81 -12.08 5.94
N MET A 70 2.52 -12.47 5.94
CA MET A 70 1.41 -11.51 5.91
C MET A 70 1.35 -10.63 7.16
N VAL A 71 1.52 -11.21 8.36
CA VAL A 71 1.49 -10.45 9.62
C VAL A 71 2.66 -9.48 9.72
N VAL A 72 3.86 -9.94 9.37
CA VAL A 72 5.08 -9.09 9.40
C VAL A 72 4.96 -7.96 8.37
N ALA A 73 4.48 -8.24 7.16
CA ALA A 73 4.25 -7.21 6.15
C ALA A 73 3.26 -6.15 6.64
N THR A 74 2.10 -6.58 7.18
CA THR A 74 1.10 -5.65 7.73
C THR A 74 1.68 -4.81 8.87
N ALA A 75 2.39 -5.43 9.84
CA ALA A 75 2.99 -4.70 10.94
C ALA A 75 4.05 -3.67 10.46
N ALA A 76 4.87 -4.05 9.48
CA ALA A 76 5.87 -3.15 8.89
C ALA A 76 5.21 -1.99 8.12
N THR A 77 4.15 -2.26 7.36
CA THR A 77 3.37 -1.24 6.64
C THR A 77 2.70 -0.27 7.61
N THR A 78 2.01 -0.78 8.64
CA THR A 78 1.38 0.04 9.69
C THR A 78 2.42 0.88 10.42
N GLY A 79 3.58 0.29 10.76
CA GLY A 79 4.71 1.02 11.36
C GLY A 79 5.24 2.15 10.47
N ALA A 80 5.40 1.90 9.17
CA ALA A 80 5.80 2.93 8.22
C ALA A 80 4.77 4.07 8.13
N PHE A 81 3.48 3.74 8.06
CA PHE A 81 2.42 4.76 8.04
C PHE A 81 2.36 5.55 9.35
N ALA A 82 2.58 4.91 10.51
CA ALA A 82 2.67 5.59 11.79
C ALA A 82 3.88 6.55 11.85
N ILE A 83 5.05 6.13 11.36
CA ILE A 83 6.22 6.99 11.25
C ILE A 83 5.93 8.17 10.32
N ALA A 84 5.31 7.95 9.18
CA ALA A 84 4.92 9.00 8.25
C ALA A 84 3.91 9.98 8.90
N ALA A 85 2.94 9.48 9.66
CA ALA A 85 1.99 10.31 10.39
C ALA A 85 2.70 11.19 11.43
N VAL A 86 3.64 10.62 12.18
CA VAL A 86 4.46 11.38 13.14
C VAL A 86 5.31 12.42 12.42
N MET A 87 5.96 12.08 11.31
CA MET A 87 6.71 13.04 10.49
C MET A 87 5.82 14.19 10.02
N PHE A 88 4.63 13.87 9.53
CA PHE A 88 3.66 14.87 9.05
C PHE A 88 3.20 15.83 10.17
N LEU A 89 3.06 15.35 11.40
CA LEU A 89 2.63 16.15 12.55
C LEU A 89 3.77 16.98 13.16
N LEU A 90 5.00 16.47 13.15
CA LEU A 90 6.13 17.11 13.84
C LEU A 90 6.97 18.00 12.94
N ILE A 91 7.02 17.73 11.63
CA ILE A 91 7.83 18.52 10.72
C ILE A 91 7.01 19.72 10.23
N PRO A 92 7.50 20.95 10.37
CA PRO A 92 6.84 22.14 9.84
C PRO A 92 6.58 22.04 8.34
N ALA A 93 5.44 22.55 7.88
CA ALA A 93 4.99 22.41 6.49
C ALA A 93 5.98 23.00 5.48
N ASP A 94 6.63 24.11 5.81
CA ASP A 94 7.66 24.75 5.00
C ASP A 94 8.85 23.82 4.71
N ARG A 95 9.24 23.00 5.70
CA ARG A 95 10.32 22.00 5.54
C ARG A 95 9.82 20.71 4.87
N LEU A 96 8.60 20.30 5.18
CA LEU A 96 8.02 19.08 4.61
C LEU A 96 7.73 19.23 3.13
N LEU A 97 7.45 20.44 2.64
CA LEU A 97 7.15 20.75 1.24
C LEU A 97 8.39 21.24 0.45
N ASP A 98 9.54 21.35 1.10
CA ASP A 98 10.79 21.70 0.43
C ASP A 98 11.31 20.50 -0.39
N LEU A 99 11.16 20.59 -1.72
CA LEU A 99 11.62 19.56 -2.66
C LEU A 99 13.15 19.43 -2.70
N GLY A 100 13.89 20.44 -2.27
CA GLY A 100 15.35 20.39 -2.13
C GLY A 100 15.79 19.79 -0.78
N GLY A 101 14.89 19.70 0.18
CA GLY A 101 15.17 19.25 1.54
C GLY A 101 15.04 17.75 1.72
N PRO A 102 15.74 17.18 2.72
CA PRO A 102 15.67 15.75 3.01
C PRO A 102 14.34 15.33 3.65
N ALA A 103 13.58 16.25 4.23
CA ALA A 103 12.34 15.96 4.94
C ALA A 103 11.24 15.45 4.00
N PHE A 104 11.05 16.11 2.84
CA PHE A 104 10.09 15.70 1.83
C PHE A 104 10.40 14.29 1.32
N TRP A 105 11.64 14.06 0.88
CA TRP A 105 12.03 12.76 0.33
C TRP A 105 12.09 11.66 1.38
N GLY A 106 12.41 11.99 2.62
CA GLY A 106 12.33 11.07 3.75
C GLY A 106 10.89 10.61 4.02
N PHE A 107 9.95 11.55 4.06
CA PHE A 107 8.52 11.26 4.20
C PHE A 107 7.98 10.39 3.06
N VAL A 108 8.30 10.76 1.83
CA VAL A 108 7.95 9.99 0.63
C VAL A 108 8.55 8.58 0.68
N LEU A 109 9.82 8.45 1.04
CA LEU A 109 10.50 7.15 1.11
C LEU A 109 9.85 6.23 2.14
N VAL A 110 9.51 6.74 3.32
CA VAL A 110 8.83 5.96 4.37
C VAL A 110 7.50 5.42 3.85
N LEU A 111 6.69 6.25 3.20
CA LEU A 111 5.41 5.83 2.63
C LEU A 111 5.60 4.84 1.47
N LEU A 112 6.58 5.07 0.59
CA LEU A 112 6.93 4.15 -0.49
C LEU A 112 7.33 2.77 0.05
N VAL A 113 8.21 2.74 1.05
CA VAL A 113 8.63 1.47 1.68
C VAL A 113 7.43 0.75 2.27
N GLY A 114 6.57 1.45 3.01
CA GLY A 114 5.35 0.87 3.57
C GLY A 114 4.45 0.24 2.51
N THR A 115 4.16 0.97 1.42
CA THR A 115 3.30 0.48 0.33
C THR A 115 3.94 -0.66 -0.46
N VAL A 116 5.26 -0.63 -0.67
CA VAL A 116 5.99 -1.71 -1.36
C VAL A 116 6.04 -2.97 -0.52
N VAL A 117 6.26 -2.86 0.80
CA VAL A 117 6.27 -4.00 1.73
C VAL A 117 4.91 -4.70 1.75
N GLU A 118 3.80 -3.97 1.61
CA GLU A 118 2.47 -4.57 1.54
C GLU A 118 2.30 -5.49 0.32
N SER A 119 3.09 -5.33 -0.74
CA SER A 119 3.08 -6.25 -1.88
C SER A 119 3.41 -7.70 -1.50
N ILE A 120 4.18 -7.92 -0.42
CA ILE A 120 4.44 -9.26 0.16
C ILE A 120 3.14 -9.97 0.49
N ARG A 121 2.15 -9.25 1.00
CA ARG A 121 0.85 -9.80 1.36
C ARG A 121 0.06 -10.26 0.12
N SER A 122 0.06 -9.47 -0.94
CA SER A 122 -0.58 -9.83 -2.21
C SER A 122 0.08 -11.08 -2.83
N LEU A 123 1.41 -11.18 -2.80
CA LEU A 123 2.14 -12.35 -3.25
C LEU A 123 1.85 -13.59 -2.38
N ALA A 124 1.80 -13.42 -1.06
CA ALA A 124 1.45 -14.49 -0.13
C ALA A 124 0.00 -15.00 -0.36
N LEU A 125 -0.95 -14.09 -0.65
CA LEU A 125 -2.33 -14.46 -0.98
C LEU A 125 -2.40 -15.33 -2.25
N ALA A 126 -1.67 -14.97 -3.30
CA ALA A 126 -1.62 -15.77 -4.53
C ALA A 126 -1.12 -17.20 -4.25
N THR A 127 -0.12 -17.35 -3.40
CA THR A 127 0.35 -18.66 -2.94
C THR A 127 -0.71 -19.40 -2.10
N CYS A 128 -1.44 -18.69 -1.23
CA CYS A 128 -2.52 -19.27 -0.43
C CYS A 128 -3.66 -19.84 -1.31
N VAL A 129 -3.99 -19.22 -2.43
CA VAL A 129 -4.97 -19.76 -3.39
C VAL A 129 -4.55 -21.15 -3.85
N THR A 130 -3.27 -21.33 -4.19
CA THR A 130 -2.76 -22.61 -4.67
C THR A 130 -2.80 -23.70 -3.59
N ILE A 131 -2.63 -23.33 -2.33
CA ILE A 131 -2.60 -24.27 -1.19
C ILE A 131 -4.01 -24.60 -0.68
N LEU A 132 -4.88 -23.61 -0.58
CA LEU A 132 -6.18 -23.73 0.10
C LEU A 132 -7.33 -24.07 -0.83
N VAL A 133 -7.17 -23.85 -2.16
CA VAL A 133 -8.25 -24.03 -3.13
C VAL A 133 -7.96 -25.27 -4.01
N PRO A 134 -8.92 -26.22 -4.10
CA PRO A 134 -8.80 -27.36 -5.00
C PRO A 134 -8.56 -26.93 -6.46
N ALA A 135 -7.76 -27.70 -7.20
CA ALA A 135 -7.33 -27.37 -8.56
C ALA A 135 -8.47 -26.92 -9.50
N PRO A 136 -9.65 -27.57 -9.54
CA PRO A 136 -10.74 -27.15 -10.42
C PRO A 136 -11.30 -25.75 -10.12
N ASN A 137 -11.13 -25.25 -8.90
CA ASN A 137 -11.70 -23.98 -8.45
C ASN A 137 -10.67 -22.84 -8.39
N ARG A 138 -9.39 -23.10 -8.69
CA ARG A 138 -8.32 -22.09 -8.60
C ARG A 138 -8.52 -20.91 -9.56
N ALA A 139 -8.98 -21.18 -10.78
CA ALA A 139 -9.28 -20.13 -11.75
C ALA A 139 -10.35 -19.16 -11.21
N LYS A 140 -11.44 -19.69 -10.63
CA LYS A 140 -12.50 -18.89 -10.01
C LYS A 140 -11.98 -18.10 -8.79
N ALA A 141 -11.15 -18.72 -7.94
CA ALA A 141 -10.57 -18.06 -6.79
C ALA A 141 -9.62 -16.92 -7.19
N ASN A 142 -8.77 -17.11 -8.19
CA ASN A 142 -7.90 -16.06 -8.73
C ASN A 142 -8.71 -14.92 -9.36
N GLY A 143 -9.78 -15.24 -10.09
CA GLY A 143 -10.71 -14.24 -10.63
C GLY A 143 -11.34 -13.40 -9.51
N LEU A 144 -11.76 -14.03 -8.40
CA LEU A 144 -12.33 -13.35 -7.25
C LEU A 144 -11.29 -12.43 -6.56
N VAL A 145 -10.05 -12.90 -6.41
CA VAL A 145 -8.95 -12.06 -5.88
C VAL A 145 -8.73 -10.84 -6.77
N GLY A 146 -8.62 -11.05 -8.09
CA GLY A 146 -8.43 -9.95 -9.05
C GLY A 146 -9.60 -8.96 -9.05
N MET A 147 -10.84 -9.46 -8.97
CA MET A 147 -12.03 -8.61 -8.87
C MET A 147 -12.01 -7.76 -7.61
N VAL A 148 -11.72 -8.35 -6.46
CA VAL A 148 -11.63 -7.64 -5.17
C VAL A 148 -10.55 -6.57 -5.21
N GLN A 149 -9.38 -6.87 -5.74
CA GLN A 149 -8.29 -5.90 -5.90
C GLN A 149 -8.67 -4.77 -6.86
N GLY A 150 -9.27 -5.09 -8.00
CA GLY A 150 -9.70 -4.10 -8.99
C GLY A 150 -10.78 -3.14 -8.46
N VAL A 151 -11.78 -3.69 -7.76
CA VAL A 151 -12.84 -2.88 -7.12
C VAL A 151 -12.25 -1.98 -6.03
N ALA A 152 -11.37 -2.51 -5.16
CA ALA A 152 -10.70 -1.72 -4.13
C ALA A 152 -9.89 -0.58 -4.74
N PHE A 153 -9.13 -0.86 -5.79
CA PHE A 153 -8.33 0.15 -6.49
C PHE A 153 -9.21 1.26 -7.12
N ALA A 154 -10.27 0.86 -7.83
CA ALA A 154 -11.19 1.82 -8.46
C ALA A 154 -11.92 2.70 -7.43
N LEU A 155 -12.42 2.12 -6.34
CA LEU A 155 -13.07 2.87 -5.26
C LEU A 155 -12.09 3.83 -4.59
N ASN A 156 -10.88 3.36 -4.28
CA ASN A 156 -9.89 4.17 -3.56
C ASN A 156 -9.32 5.31 -4.41
N SER A 157 -9.25 5.18 -5.72
CA SER A 157 -8.84 6.29 -6.58
C SER A 157 -9.76 7.50 -6.44
N VAL A 158 -11.07 7.28 -6.28
CA VAL A 158 -12.06 8.34 -6.06
C VAL A 158 -12.06 8.80 -4.61
N VAL A 159 -12.14 7.86 -3.66
CA VAL A 159 -12.25 8.16 -2.22
C VAL A 159 -11.00 8.89 -1.72
N ALA A 160 -9.81 8.48 -2.13
CA ALA A 160 -8.56 9.14 -1.73
C ALA A 160 -8.50 10.59 -2.26
N GLY A 161 -8.94 10.83 -3.50
CA GLY A 161 -9.03 12.18 -4.05
C GLY A 161 -9.97 13.08 -3.24
N LEU A 162 -11.16 12.59 -2.91
CA LEU A 162 -12.13 13.32 -2.08
C LEU A 162 -11.60 13.51 -0.64
N ALA A 163 -10.97 12.50 -0.06
CA ALA A 163 -10.39 12.59 1.27
C ALA A 163 -9.28 13.64 1.35
N ILE A 164 -8.38 13.67 0.38
CA ILE A 164 -7.33 14.70 0.30
C ILE A 164 -7.93 16.09 0.14
N ALA A 165 -8.93 16.25 -0.74
CA ALA A 165 -9.54 17.55 -1.02
C ALA A 165 -10.29 18.15 0.19
N HIS A 166 -10.91 17.31 1.03
CA HIS A 166 -11.78 17.78 2.12
C HIS A 166 -11.18 17.57 3.51
N LEU A 167 -10.39 16.53 3.73
CA LEU A 167 -9.87 16.14 5.06
C LEU A 167 -8.35 16.32 5.17
N GLY A 168 -7.64 16.39 4.05
CA GLY A 168 -6.19 16.54 4.00
C GLY A 168 -5.40 15.25 4.28
N MET A 169 -4.08 15.34 4.13
CA MET A 169 -3.16 14.19 4.24
C MET A 169 -3.11 13.60 5.66
N GLY A 170 -3.22 14.43 6.69
CA GLY A 170 -3.20 13.99 8.09
C GLY A 170 -4.29 12.96 8.42
N TRP A 171 -5.52 13.22 8.00
CA TRP A 171 -6.64 12.29 8.17
C TRP A 171 -6.42 10.96 7.44
N LEU A 172 -5.83 11.04 6.28
CA LEU A 172 -5.57 9.87 5.45
C LEU A 172 -4.50 8.96 6.09
N LEU A 173 -3.46 9.55 6.68
CA LEU A 173 -2.43 8.82 7.42
C LEU A 173 -3.00 8.18 8.70
N VAL A 174 -3.81 8.93 9.46
CA VAL A 174 -4.47 8.38 10.67
C VAL A 174 -5.39 7.21 10.32
N SER A 175 -6.19 7.33 9.26
CA SER A 175 -7.03 6.22 8.80
C SER A 175 -6.20 5.01 8.32
N GLY A 176 -5.06 5.28 7.68
CA GLY A 176 -4.12 4.24 7.25
C GLY A 176 -3.46 3.45 8.38
N VAL A 177 -3.33 4.06 9.55
CA VAL A 177 -2.83 3.40 10.78
C VAL A 177 -3.95 2.68 11.54
N ALA A 178 -5.18 3.23 11.51
CA ALA A 178 -6.31 2.72 12.30
C ALA A 178 -7.00 1.47 11.69
N LEU A 179 -6.94 1.31 10.36
CA LEU A 179 -7.53 0.20 9.60
C LEU A 179 -6.56 -0.96 9.42
#